data_c3d8faa7e62359f7a64e8b5a0456d727
#
_entry.id   c3d8faa7e62359f7a64e8b5a0456d727
#
_cell.length_a   1.000
_cell.length_b   1.000
_cell.length_c   1.000
_cell.angle_alpha   90.00
_cell.angle_beta   90.00
_cell.angle_gamma   90.00
#
_symmetry.space_group_name_H-M   'P 1'
#
loop_
_entity.id
_entity.type
_entity.pdbx_description
1 polymer ?
#
loop_
_entity_poly.entity_id
_entity_poly.type
_entity_poly.pdbx_seq_one_letter_code
_entity_poly.pdbx_strand_id
1 'polypeptide(L)'
;MADVIAVLERARSLELEIKTQIEHIEQLRRISKRAVESSAYARETVAKLARLEREVNTSIDLMCDAKAEALTYISFLTGEERAVIEGYFILAKSWQRLANDLYMSERRIFMLRKSGLDKLIRRYGDKEAI
;
A
#
# COMPACT_ATOMS: atom_id res chain seq x y z
N MET A 1 -21.47 -6.06 5.90
CA MET A 1 -20.23 -5.79 6.67
C MET A 1 -19.01 -6.18 5.84
N ALA A 2 -18.03 -5.32 5.79
CA ALA A 2 -16.81 -5.62 5.06
C ALA A 2 -15.96 -6.63 5.83
N ASP A 3 -15.35 -7.56 5.10
CA ASP A 3 -14.34 -8.45 5.63
C ASP A 3 -13.12 -7.61 6.02
N VAL A 4 -12.73 -7.65 7.29
CA VAL A 4 -11.63 -6.84 7.80
C VAL A 4 -10.32 -7.15 7.07
N ILE A 5 -10.05 -8.42 6.76
CA ILE A 5 -8.84 -8.81 6.06
C ILE A 5 -8.83 -8.22 4.64
N ALA A 6 -9.95 -8.26 3.94
CA ALA A 6 -10.05 -7.69 2.60
C ALA A 6 -9.82 -6.17 2.61
N VAL A 7 -10.31 -5.48 3.64
CA VAL A 7 -10.08 -4.03 3.81
C VAL A 7 -8.58 -3.75 3.98
N LEU A 8 -7.90 -4.51 4.83
CA LEU A 8 -6.46 -4.36 5.06
C LEU A 8 -5.65 -4.66 3.80
N GLU A 9 -5.97 -5.74 3.11
CA GLU A 9 -5.28 -6.14 1.88
C GLU A 9 -5.45 -5.12 0.77
N ARG A 10 -6.63 -4.52 0.65
CA ARG A 10 -6.90 -3.48 -0.32
C ARG A 10 -6.02 -2.25 -0.09
N ALA A 11 -5.89 -1.81 1.16
CA ALA A 11 -5.03 -0.68 1.49
C ALA A 11 -3.58 -0.94 1.07
N ARG A 12 -3.07 -2.14 1.36
CA ARG A 12 -1.72 -2.54 0.97
C ARG A 12 -1.56 -2.58 -0.56
N SER A 13 -2.49 -3.21 -1.27
CA SER A 13 -2.43 -3.34 -2.72
C SER A 13 -2.41 -1.99 -3.42
N LEU A 14 -3.23 -1.05 -2.97
CA LEU A 14 -3.26 0.29 -3.55
C LEU A 14 -1.95 1.04 -3.33
N GLU A 15 -1.33 0.90 -2.15
CA GLU A 15 -0.02 1.49 -1.88
C GLU A 15 1.05 0.94 -2.82
N LEU A 16 1.07 -0.38 -3.03
CA LEU A 16 2.03 -1.03 -3.92
C LEU A 16 1.83 -0.61 -5.38
N GLU A 17 0.59 -0.54 -5.84
CA GLU A 17 0.28 -0.07 -7.19
C GLU A 17 0.76 1.35 -7.42
N ILE A 18 0.52 2.24 -6.46
CA ILE A 18 0.93 3.64 -6.56
C ILE A 18 2.44 3.77 -6.59
N LYS A 19 3.17 3.01 -5.77
CA LYS A 19 4.63 3.00 -5.80
C LYS A 19 5.15 2.65 -7.19
N THR A 20 4.56 1.64 -7.81
CA THR A 20 4.94 1.22 -9.17
C THR A 20 4.61 2.29 -10.21
N GLN A 21 3.44 2.91 -10.10
CA GLN A 21 3.04 4.00 -11.01
C GLN A 21 3.98 5.19 -10.90
N ILE A 22 4.37 5.56 -9.68
CA ILE A 22 5.31 6.66 -9.45
C ILE A 22 6.68 6.36 -10.07
N GLU A 23 7.20 5.16 -9.89
CA GLU A 23 8.46 4.75 -10.52
C GLU A 23 8.38 4.85 -12.04
N HIS A 24 7.27 4.41 -12.63
CA HIS A 24 7.04 4.49 -14.07
C HIS A 24 7.05 5.95 -14.56
N ILE A 25 6.36 6.83 -13.82
CA ILE A 25 6.33 8.27 -14.13
C ILE A 25 7.73 8.86 -14.05
N GLU A 26 8.51 8.54 -13.03
CA GLU A 26 9.87 9.03 -12.86
C GLU A 26 10.78 8.57 -14.01
N GLN A 27 10.63 7.32 -14.43
CA GLN A 27 11.37 6.78 -15.57
C GLN A 27 11.03 7.55 -16.86
N LEU A 28 9.75 7.80 -17.11
CA LEU A 28 9.32 8.54 -18.29
C LEU A 28 9.79 10.00 -18.28
N ARG A 29 9.83 10.61 -17.11
CA ARG A 29 10.38 11.97 -16.96
C ARG A 29 11.86 12.01 -17.33
N ARG A 30 12.63 11.02 -16.92
CA ARG A 30 14.06 10.94 -17.28
C ARG A 30 14.25 10.75 -18.78
N ILE A 31 13.43 9.93 -19.42
CA ILE A 31 13.45 9.72 -20.87
C ILE A 31 13.07 11.01 -21.61
N SER A 32 12.01 11.66 -21.15
CA SER A 32 11.50 12.91 -21.73
C SER A 32 12.56 14.02 -21.72
N LYS A 33 13.34 14.13 -20.67
CA LYS A 33 14.42 15.12 -20.57
C LYS A 33 15.54 14.90 -21.57
N ARG A 34 15.73 13.67 -22.06
CA ARG A 34 16.76 13.31 -23.02
C ARG A 34 16.28 13.39 -24.49
N ALA A 35 14.96 13.47 -24.69
CA ALA A 35 14.37 13.53 -26.02
C ALA A 35 14.57 14.91 -26.63
N VAL A 36 14.75 14.94 -27.96
CA VAL A 36 14.80 16.20 -28.69
C VAL A 36 13.40 16.82 -28.68
N GLU A 37 13.30 18.08 -28.23
CA GLU A 37 12.03 18.78 -28.01
C GLU A 37 11.09 18.81 -29.22
N SER A 38 11.61 18.77 -30.43
CA SER A 38 10.81 18.86 -31.66
C SER A 38 10.37 17.50 -32.21
N SER A 39 10.72 16.39 -31.57
CA SER A 39 10.37 15.06 -32.10
C SER A 39 8.93 14.68 -31.75
N ALA A 40 8.28 13.92 -32.64
CA ALA A 40 6.97 13.35 -32.40
C ALA A 40 6.99 12.43 -31.17
N TYR A 41 8.11 11.74 -30.97
CA TYR A 41 8.34 10.88 -29.82
C TYR A 41 8.27 11.66 -28.49
N ALA A 42 8.89 12.84 -28.44
CA ALA A 42 8.87 13.69 -27.25
C ALA A 42 7.43 14.11 -26.90
N ARG A 43 6.64 14.48 -27.92
CA ARG A 43 5.25 14.89 -27.73
C ARG A 43 4.38 13.73 -27.23
N GLU A 44 4.56 12.53 -27.77
CA GLU A 44 3.86 11.34 -27.30
C GLU A 44 4.21 11.01 -25.86
N THR A 45 5.48 11.14 -25.49
CA THR A 45 5.96 10.87 -24.13
C THR A 45 5.34 11.86 -23.15
N VAL A 46 5.27 13.15 -23.50
CA VAL A 46 4.65 14.17 -22.65
C VAL A 46 3.16 13.90 -22.47
N ALA A 47 2.44 13.52 -23.52
CA ALA A 47 1.02 13.20 -23.44
C ALA A 47 0.77 11.97 -22.56
N LYS A 48 1.60 10.94 -22.70
CA LYS A 48 1.53 9.73 -21.91
C LYS A 48 1.81 10.02 -20.43
N LEU A 49 2.81 10.86 -20.17
CA LEU A 49 3.16 11.28 -18.81
C LEU A 49 1.99 12.00 -18.12
N ALA A 50 1.36 12.95 -18.83
CA ALA A 50 0.22 13.69 -18.30
C ALA A 50 -0.94 12.75 -17.93
N ARG A 51 -1.19 11.75 -18.78
CA ARG A 51 -2.25 10.77 -18.54
C ARG A 51 -1.95 9.91 -17.30
N LEU A 52 -0.70 9.45 -17.18
CA LEU A 52 -0.27 8.65 -16.02
C LEU A 52 -0.34 9.45 -14.72
N GLU A 53 0.00 10.74 -14.76
CA GLU A 53 -0.11 11.61 -13.59
C GLU A 53 -1.55 11.76 -13.14
N ARG A 54 -2.51 11.86 -14.07
CA ARG A 54 -3.94 11.90 -13.73
C ARG A 54 -4.41 10.59 -13.12
N GLU A 55 -3.96 9.46 -13.68
CA GLU A 55 -4.31 8.13 -13.17
C GLU A 55 -3.79 7.92 -11.74
N VAL A 56 -2.54 8.34 -11.48
CA VAL A 56 -1.96 8.17 -10.15
C VAL A 56 -2.66 9.07 -9.12
N ASN A 57 -3.08 10.26 -9.51
CA ASN A 57 -3.83 11.13 -8.60
C ASN A 57 -5.16 10.50 -8.18
N THR A 58 -5.87 9.87 -9.12
CA THR A 58 -7.09 9.13 -8.81
C THR A 58 -6.78 7.95 -7.87
N SER A 59 -5.70 7.22 -8.13
CA SER A 59 -5.28 6.09 -7.30
C SER A 59 -4.91 6.54 -5.88
N ILE A 60 -4.28 7.70 -5.74
CA ILE A 60 -3.93 8.27 -4.43
C ILE A 60 -5.19 8.54 -3.60
N ASP A 61 -6.23 9.11 -4.22
CA ASP A 61 -7.48 9.36 -3.52
C ASP A 61 -8.11 8.06 -3.01
N LEU A 62 -8.15 7.03 -3.88
CA LEU A 62 -8.65 5.72 -3.50
C LEU A 62 -7.82 5.08 -2.37
N MET A 63 -6.51 5.24 -2.43
CA MET A 63 -5.61 4.75 -1.39
C MET A 63 -5.86 5.44 -0.05
N CYS A 64 -6.03 6.76 -0.06
CA CYS A 64 -6.29 7.52 1.16
C CYS A 64 -7.57 7.03 1.83
N ASP A 65 -8.63 6.82 1.05
CA ASP A 65 -9.90 6.30 1.56
C ASP A 65 -9.74 4.88 2.12
N ALA A 66 -9.03 4.01 1.39
CA ALA A 66 -8.81 2.64 1.82
C ALA A 66 -7.98 2.58 3.10
N LYS A 67 -6.94 3.41 3.21
CA LYS A 67 -6.11 3.49 4.42
C LYS A 67 -6.90 4.01 5.62
N ALA A 68 -7.74 5.01 5.41
CA ALA A 68 -8.58 5.56 6.48
C ALA A 68 -9.52 4.48 7.02
N GLU A 69 -10.14 3.70 6.14
CA GLU A 69 -11.00 2.60 6.53
C GLU A 69 -10.21 1.52 7.29
N ALA A 70 -9.05 1.12 6.76
CA ALA A 70 -8.20 0.12 7.40
C ALA A 70 -7.74 0.57 8.79
N LEU A 71 -7.35 1.83 8.94
CA LEU A 71 -6.91 2.38 10.23
C LEU A 71 -8.01 2.39 11.28
N THR A 72 -9.27 2.51 10.87
CA THR A 72 -10.40 2.41 11.78
C THR A 72 -10.39 1.06 12.51
N TYR A 73 -10.06 -0.01 11.80
CA TYR A 73 -9.97 -1.35 12.40
C TYR A 73 -8.65 -1.55 13.14
N ILE A 74 -7.54 -1.13 12.54
CA ILE A 74 -6.19 -1.30 13.13
C ILE A 74 -6.07 -0.58 14.47
N SER A 75 -6.78 0.53 14.67
CA SER A 75 -6.74 1.30 15.91
C SER A 75 -7.18 0.50 17.15
N PHE A 76 -7.86 -0.63 16.95
CA PHE A 76 -8.18 -1.56 18.02
C PHE A 76 -6.95 -2.25 18.61
N LEU A 77 -5.93 -2.45 17.79
CA LEU A 77 -4.68 -3.09 18.20
C LEU A 77 -3.75 -2.11 18.92
N THR A 78 -2.88 -2.64 19.77
CA THR A 78 -1.89 -1.85 20.50
C THR A 78 -0.53 -2.54 20.45
N GLY A 79 0.51 -1.79 20.79
CA GLY A 79 1.86 -2.32 20.96
C GLY A 79 2.43 -2.95 19.70
N GLU A 80 3.12 -4.07 19.89
CA GLU A 80 3.84 -4.75 18.82
C GLU A 80 2.91 -5.30 17.73
N GLU A 81 1.74 -5.81 18.11
CA GLU A 81 0.76 -6.28 17.13
C GLU A 81 0.34 -5.17 16.19
N ARG A 82 0.05 -3.99 16.75
CA ARG A 82 -0.31 -2.83 15.94
C ARG A 82 0.83 -2.41 15.01
N ALA A 83 2.05 -2.36 15.53
CA ALA A 83 3.22 -1.99 14.74
C ALA A 83 3.42 -2.91 13.54
N VAL A 84 3.26 -4.21 13.73
CA VAL A 84 3.40 -5.19 12.64
C VAL A 84 2.27 -5.05 11.60
N ILE A 85 1.04 -4.98 12.05
CA ILE A 85 -0.13 -4.90 11.14
C ILE A 85 -0.13 -3.57 10.38
N GLU A 86 0.09 -2.46 11.07
CA GLU A 86 0.15 -1.15 10.44
C GLU A 86 1.32 -1.05 9.45
N GLY A 87 2.49 -1.56 9.85
CA GLY A 87 3.67 -1.56 8.99
C GLY A 87 3.48 -2.35 7.71
N TYR A 88 2.84 -3.50 7.79
CA TYR A 88 2.61 -4.34 6.62
C TYR A 88 1.49 -3.81 5.71
N PHE A 89 0.33 -3.47 6.28
CA PHE A 89 -0.85 -3.12 5.48
C PHE A 89 -0.92 -1.64 5.10
N ILE A 90 -0.49 -0.73 5.97
CA ILE A 90 -0.56 0.71 5.71
C ILE A 90 0.72 1.22 5.04
N LEU A 91 1.88 0.82 5.57
CA LEU A 91 3.17 1.26 5.04
C LEU A 91 3.68 0.34 3.93
N ALA A 92 3.00 -0.78 3.71
CA ALA A 92 3.32 -1.77 2.67
C ALA A 92 4.75 -2.29 2.74
N LYS A 93 5.28 -2.43 3.95
CA LYS A 93 6.62 -2.99 4.16
C LYS A 93 6.60 -4.51 3.98
N SER A 94 7.72 -5.09 3.54
CA SER A 94 7.89 -6.53 3.52
C SER A 94 8.09 -7.06 4.94
N TRP A 95 7.89 -8.36 5.13
CA TRP A 95 8.12 -9.00 6.42
C TRP A 95 9.56 -8.86 6.88
N GLN A 96 10.49 -8.99 5.94
CA GLN A 96 11.93 -8.85 6.21
C GLN A 96 12.28 -7.44 6.68
N ARG A 97 11.71 -6.44 6.01
CA ARG A 97 11.92 -5.04 6.39
C ARG A 97 11.34 -4.75 7.77
N LEU A 98 10.15 -5.28 8.07
CA LEU A 98 9.55 -5.14 9.41
C LEU A 98 10.42 -5.77 10.48
N ALA A 99 10.95 -6.97 10.22
CA ALA A 99 11.85 -7.65 11.14
C ALA A 99 13.07 -6.78 11.44
N ASN A 100 13.68 -6.19 10.41
CA ASN A 100 14.82 -5.31 10.57
C ASN A 100 14.46 -4.03 11.32
N ASP A 101 13.36 -3.36 10.93
CA ASP A 101 12.96 -2.08 11.51
C ASP A 101 12.56 -2.22 12.97
N LEU A 102 11.95 -3.34 13.34
CA LEU A 102 11.47 -3.59 14.71
C LEU A 102 12.43 -4.40 15.57
N TYR A 103 13.60 -4.74 15.02
CA TYR A 103 14.60 -5.55 15.73
C TYR A 103 14.04 -6.88 16.24
N MET A 104 13.26 -7.54 15.38
CA MET A 104 12.61 -8.82 15.68
C MET A 104 13.01 -9.88 14.66
N SER A 105 12.90 -11.15 15.05
CA SER A 105 13.02 -12.25 14.10
C SER A 105 11.80 -12.31 13.19
N GLU A 106 11.96 -12.87 11.99
CA GLU A 106 10.81 -13.07 11.07
C GLU A 106 9.74 -13.94 11.72
N ARG A 107 10.16 -14.96 12.48
CA ARG A 107 9.24 -15.84 13.20
C ARG A 107 8.36 -15.05 14.16
N ARG A 108 8.93 -14.10 14.89
CA ARG A 108 8.18 -13.26 15.82
C ARG A 108 7.20 -12.36 15.07
N ILE A 109 7.63 -11.81 13.93
CA ILE A 109 6.76 -10.98 13.06
C ILE A 109 5.54 -11.80 12.63
N PHE A 110 5.72 -13.04 12.17
CA PHE A 110 4.61 -13.89 11.76
C PHE A 110 3.67 -14.25 12.91
N MET A 111 4.23 -14.46 14.11
CA MET A 111 3.41 -14.71 15.30
C MET A 111 2.55 -13.49 15.66
N LEU A 112 3.15 -12.30 15.64
CA LEU A 112 2.45 -11.05 15.93
C LEU A 112 1.38 -10.73 14.87
N ARG A 113 1.69 -11.01 13.60
CA ARG A 113 0.73 -10.89 12.51
C ARG A 113 -0.49 -11.76 12.75
N LYS A 114 -0.27 -13.03 13.02
CA LYS A 114 -1.35 -13.98 13.27
C LYS A 114 -2.20 -13.55 14.47
N SER A 115 -1.55 -13.21 15.57
CA SER A 115 -2.22 -12.76 16.78
C SER A 115 -3.03 -11.49 16.54
N GLY A 116 -2.45 -10.50 15.86
CA GLY A 116 -3.14 -9.26 15.53
C GLY A 116 -4.34 -9.46 14.61
N LEU A 117 -4.17 -10.25 13.55
CA LEU A 117 -5.27 -10.54 12.63
C LEU A 117 -6.39 -11.33 13.32
N ASP A 118 -6.05 -12.30 14.16
CA ASP A 118 -7.04 -13.07 14.90
C ASP A 118 -7.89 -12.16 15.83
N LYS A 119 -7.26 -11.17 16.47
CA LYS A 119 -7.97 -10.20 17.30
C LYS A 119 -8.93 -9.35 16.48
N LEU A 120 -8.49 -8.91 15.30
CA LEU A 120 -9.34 -8.11 14.41
C LEU A 120 -10.52 -8.92 13.88
N ILE A 121 -10.30 -10.16 13.52
CA ILE A 121 -11.36 -11.06 13.05
C ILE A 121 -12.38 -11.29 14.15
N ARG A 122 -11.94 -11.52 15.38
CA ARG A 122 -12.85 -11.72 16.53
C ARG A 122 -13.66 -10.46 16.82
N ARG A 123 -13.05 -9.31 16.68
CA ARG A 123 -13.71 -8.02 16.98
C ARG A 123 -14.70 -7.60 15.91
N TYR A 124 -14.28 -7.69 14.64
CA TYR A 124 -15.03 -7.13 13.52
C TYR A 124 -15.65 -8.19 12.61
N GLY A 125 -15.16 -9.41 12.74
CA GLY A 125 -15.67 -10.53 11.99
C GLY A 125 -15.09 -10.66 10.60
N ASP A 126 -15.18 -11.88 10.11
CA ASP A 126 -14.97 -12.23 8.73
C ASP A 126 -16.32 -12.73 8.24
N LYS A 127 -16.72 -12.36 7.04
CA LYS A 127 -18.01 -12.73 6.46
C LYS A 127 -18.23 -14.24 6.43
N GLU A 128 -17.14 -15.00 6.40
CA GLU A 128 -17.18 -16.48 6.36
C GLU A 128 -17.18 -17.12 7.75
N ALA A 129 -16.84 -16.37 8.78
CA ALA A 129 -16.77 -16.86 10.16
C ALA A 129 -18.11 -16.83 10.90
N ILE A 130 -19.12 -16.28 10.26
CA ILE A 130 -20.50 -16.24 10.76
C ILE A 130 -21.26 -17.45 10.20
#